data_e3bfd84e2967ad6a6c04f6b35ba458c7
#
_entry.id   e3bfd84e2967ad6a6c04f6b35ba458c7
#
_cell.length_a   1.000
_cell.length_b   1.000
_cell.length_c   1.000
_cell.angle_alpha   90.00
_cell.angle_beta   90.00
_cell.angle_gamma   90.00
#
_symmetry.space_group_name_H-M   'P 1'
#
loop_
_entity.id
_entity.type
_entity.pdbx_description
1 polymer ?
#
loop_
_entity_poly.entity_id
_entity_poly.type
_entity_poly.pdbx_seq_one_letter_code
_entity_poly.pdbx_strand_id
1 'polypeptide(L)'
;MEFTYLTQPPKKYTFEQPKLREWVEQNCKGKVLNLFAGTTKLNVEEVRVDIDENVPADYYMEAFDFVNFAIEKKMLFDTIVLDPPYNLRKSREKYGGRYIGSFTKIKNILPKILSDEGIIITLGYDSVGMAKCRGFKKIGICLVCHNGDHNDTICLKEVKCRNSSHD
;
A
#
# COMPACT_ATOMS: atom_id res chain seq x y z
N MET A 1 2.30 -10.60 16.45
CA MET A 1 2.46 -10.29 15.01
C MET A 1 2.61 -11.59 14.22
N GLU A 2 1.88 -11.71 13.14
CA GLU A 2 1.95 -12.87 12.26
C GLU A 2 3.10 -12.74 11.27
N PHE A 3 3.87 -13.81 11.08
CA PHE A 3 4.95 -13.87 10.11
C PHE A 3 4.70 -15.00 9.10
N THR A 4 4.78 -14.67 7.82
CA THR A 4 4.63 -15.62 6.72
C THR A 4 5.86 -15.57 5.83
N TYR A 5 6.35 -16.72 5.40
CA TYR A 5 7.45 -16.83 4.46
C TYR A 5 6.97 -17.57 3.21
N LEU A 6 7.20 -16.97 2.05
CA LEU A 6 6.83 -17.54 0.76
C LEU A 6 8.05 -17.60 -0.16
N THR A 7 8.11 -18.63 -1.00
CA THR A 7 9.04 -18.69 -2.12
C THR A 7 8.22 -18.59 -3.41
N GLN A 8 8.51 -17.59 -4.21
CA GLN A 8 7.76 -17.27 -5.41
C GLN A 8 8.71 -16.76 -6.49
N PRO A 9 8.81 -17.43 -7.67
CA PRO A 9 9.61 -16.91 -8.77
C PRO A 9 9.17 -15.49 -9.14
N PRO A 10 10.10 -14.60 -9.52
CA PRO A 10 9.77 -13.23 -9.86
C PRO A 10 8.91 -13.17 -11.12
N LYS A 11 8.02 -12.20 -11.17
CA LYS A 11 7.20 -11.86 -12.32
C LYS A 11 7.37 -10.38 -12.63
N LYS A 12 7.07 -10.00 -13.86
CA LYS A 12 7.16 -8.60 -14.29
C LYS A 12 6.27 -7.69 -13.44
N TYR A 13 5.08 -8.14 -13.12
CA TYR A 13 4.11 -7.41 -12.32
C TYR A 13 3.84 -8.13 -11.00
N THR A 14 3.73 -7.37 -9.93
CA THR A 14 3.64 -7.90 -8.55
C THR A 14 2.52 -8.91 -8.38
N PHE A 15 1.30 -8.57 -8.81
CA PHE A 15 0.14 -9.42 -8.59
C PHE A 15 -0.03 -10.54 -9.63
N GLU A 16 0.90 -10.70 -10.55
CA GLU A 16 1.02 -11.91 -11.36
C GLU A 16 1.61 -13.08 -10.56
N GLN A 17 2.18 -12.80 -9.38
CA GLN A 17 2.73 -13.80 -8.47
C GLN A 17 1.60 -14.41 -7.64
N PRO A 18 1.20 -15.67 -7.88
CA PRO A 18 -0.03 -16.22 -7.29
C PRO A 18 -0.02 -16.26 -5.76
N LYS A 19 1.10 -16.69 -5.16
CA LYS A 19 1.20 -16.82 -3.70
C LYS A 19 1.17 -15.47 -3.01
N LEU A 20 1.87 -14.49 -3.58
CA LEU A 20 1.88 -13.12 -3.07
C LEU A 20 0.48 -12.49 -3.17
N ARG A 21 -0.14 -12.61 -4.33
CA ARG A 21 -1.50 -12.10 -4.54
C ARG A 21 -2.49 -12.72 -3.55
N GLU A 22 -2.43 -14.04 -3.36
CA GLU A 22 -3.29 -14.73 -2.43
C GLU A 22 -3.12 -14.21 -1.00
N TRP A 23 -1.88 -14.00 -0.55
CA TRP A 23 -1.63 -13.44 0.77
C TRP A 23 -2.26 -12.05 0.93
N VAL A 24 -2.12 -11.19 -0.07
CA VAL A 24 -2.73 -9.87 -0.06
C VAL A 24 -4.25 -9.97 -0.01
N GLU A 25 -4.84 -10.81 -0.87
CA GLU A 25 -6.30 -11.00 -0.92
C GLU A 25 -6.87 -11.51 0.40
N GLN A 26 -6.20 -12.46 1.04
CA GLN A 26 -6.62 -13.02 2.33
C GLN A 26 -6.54 -12.02 3.47
N ASN A 27 -5.68 -11.01 3.35
CA ASN A 27 -5.50 -9.99 4.37
C ASN A 27 -6.33 -8.73 4.12
N CYS A 28 -7.00 -8.62 2.97
CA CYS A 28 -7.93 -7.54 2.68
C CYS A 28 -9.24 -7.74 3.43
N LYS A 29 -9.85 -6.64 3.87
CA LYS A 29 -11.20 -6.64 4.43
C LYS A 29 -11.97 -5.43 3.92
N GLY A 30 -13.30 -5.56 3.86
CA GLY A 30 -14.20 -4.48 3.53
C GLY A 30 -13.92 -3.82 2.18
N LYS A 31 -14.09 -2.52 2.12
CA LYS A 31 -13.84 -1.73 0.92
C LYS A 31 -12.33 -1.54 0.74
N VAL A 32 -11.80 -2.03 -0.37
CA VAL A 32 -10.37 -2.03 -0.67
C VAL A 32 -10.02 -0.94 -1.67
N LEU A 33 -8.96 -0.18 -1.38
CA LEU A 33 -8.34 0.74 -2.32
C LEU A 33 -7.01 0.14 -2.78
N ASN A 34 -6.85 -0.08 -4.07
CA ASN A 34 -5.58 -0.45 -4.69
C ASN A 34 -5.02 0.81 -5.37
N LEU A 35 -4.13 1.50 -4.67
CA LEU A 35 -3.68 2.84 -5.04
C LEU A 35 -2.67 2.85 -6.19
N PHE A 36 -2.03 1.71 -6.44
CA PHE A 36 -1.09 1.49 -7.55
C PHE A 36 -1.49 0.20 -8.25
N ALA A 37 -2.63 0.23 -8.93
CA ALA A 37 -3.37 -0.97 -9.28
C ALA A 37 -2.65 -1.92 -10.24
N GLY A 38 -1.95 -1.38 -11.25
CA GLY A 38 -1.26 -2.20 -12.24
C GLY A 38 -2.22 -3.00 -13.11
N THR A 39 -1.70 -4.05 -13.73
CA THR A 39 -2.46 -4.81 -14.73
C THR A 39 -3.35 -5.90 -14.15
N THR A 40 -3.01 -6.45 -12.98
CA THR A 40 -3.70 -7.62 -12.43
C THR A 40 -4.72 -7.21 -11.38
N LYS A 41 -5.97 -7.59 -11.59
CA LYS A 41 -7.03 -7.37 -10.61
C LYS A 41 -6.89 -8.36 -9.44
N LEU A 42 -7.07 -7.85 -8.22
CA LEU A 42 -7.21 -8.69 -7.05
C LEU A 42 -8.60 -9.32 -7.02
N ASN A 43 -8.71 -10.51 -6.47
CA ASN A 43 -9.99 -11.20 -6.30
C ASN A 43 -10.72 -10.70 -5.05
N VAL A 44 -10.93 -9.40 -4.97
CA VAL A 44 -11.65 -8.70 -3.91
C VAL A 44 -12.41 -7.53 -4.54
N GLU A 45 -13.40 -7.00 -3.82
CA GLU A 45 -14.06 -5.76 -4.24
C GLU A 45 -13.10 -4.60 -4.01
N GLU A 46 -12.51 -4.07 -5.09
CA GLU A 46 -11.50 -3.02 -5.01
C GLU A 46 -11.84 -1.81 -5.88
N VAL A 47 -11.44 -0.65 -5.38
CA VAL A 47 -11.33 0.57 -6.17
C VAL A 47 -9.90 0.64 -6.67
N ARG A 48 -9.71 0.77 -7.97
CA ARG A 48 -8.41 0.73 -8.64
C ARG A 48 -8.01 2.11 -9.11
N VAL A 49 -6.80 2.51 -8.76
CA VAL A 49 -6.21 3.79 -9.18
C VAL A 49 -4.89 3.51 -9.87
N ASP A 50 -4.69 4.10 -11.02
CA ASP A 50 -3.42 4.02 -11.75
C ASP A 50 -3.26 5.27 -12.62
N ILE A 51 -2.03 5.66 -12.87
CA ILE A 51 -1.71 6.75 -13.78
C ILE A 51 -1.73 6.28 -15.25
N ASP A 52 -1.51 4.99 -15.48
CA ASP A 52 -1.46 4.40 -16.82
C ASP A 52 -2.86 4.12 -17.33
N GLU A 53 -3.28 4.83 -18.37
CA GLU A 53 -4.59 4.68 -19.01
C GLU A 53 -4.78 3.33 -19.72
N ASN A 54 -3.70 2.56 -19.91
CA ASN A 54 -3.75 1.26 -20.58
C ASN A 54 -4.04 0.10 -19.62
N VAL A 55 -4.09 0.35 -18.31
CA VAL A 55 -4.45 -0.67 -17.33
C VAL A 55 -5.90 -0.49 -16.88
N PRO A 56 -6.57 -1.58 -16.42
CA PRO A 56 -7.95 -1.44 -15.94
C PRO A 56 -7.98 -0.73 -14.59
N ALA A 57 -8.56 0.45 -14.55
CA ALA A 57 -8.70 1.22 -13.33
C ALA A 57 -10.03 1.97 -13.29
N ASP A 58 -10.45 2.35 -12.08
CA ASP A 58 -11.65 3.16 -11.86
C ASP A 58 -11.31 4.65 -11.96
N TYR A 59 -10.08 5.01 -11.59
CA TYR A 59 -9.59 6.38 -11.65
C TYR A 59 -8.19 6.40 -12.25
N TYR A 60 -7.99 7.24 -13.24
CA TYR A 60 -6.68 7.46 -13.88
C TYR A 60 -6.11 8.77 -13.34
N MET A 61 -5.38 8.67 -12.25
CA MET A 61 -4.84 9.80 -11.50
C MET A 61 -3.52 9.40 -10.86
N GLU A 62 -2.68 10.39 -10.57
CA GLU A 62 -1.57 10.17 -9.66
C GLU A 62 -2.08 9.85 -8.26
N ALA A 63 -1.35 8.99 -7.53
CA ALA A 63 -1.79 8.52 -6.22
C ALA A 63 -2.01 9.66 -5.23
N PHE A 64 -1.12 10.63 -5.18
CA PHE A 64 -1.26 11.79 -4.31
C PHE A 64 -2.54 12.58 -4.61
N ASP A 65 -2.81 12.81 -5.88
CA ASP A 65 -4.01 13.56 -6.31
C ASP A 65 -5.29 12.78 -5.98
N PHE A 66 -5.28 11.47 -6.16
CA PHE A 66 -6.42 10.64 -5.79
C PHE A 66 -6.70 10.71 -4.28
N VAL A 67 -5.67 10.62 -3.45
CA VAL A 67 -5.87 10.68 -1.99
C VAL A 67 -6.50 12.02 -1.60
N ASN A 68 -6.03 13.13 -2.16
CA ASN A 68 -6.63 14.45 -1.92
C ASN A 68 -8.08 14.52 -2.41
N PHE A 69 -8.36 13.97 -3.58
CA PHE A 69 -9.72 13.86 -4.11
C PHE A 69 -10.62 13.06 -3.15
N ALA A 70 -10.13 11.92 -2.66
CA ALA A 70 -10.87 11.06 -1.73
C ALA A 70 -11.14 11.76 -0.40
N ILE A 71 -10.17 12.54 0.11
CA ILE A 71 -10.35 13.35 1.32
C ILE A 71 -11.47 14.36 1.10
N GLU A 72 -11.44 15.08 -0.01
CA GLU A 72 -12.46 16.09 -0.35
C GLU A 72 -13.86 15.46 -0.48
N LYS A 73 -13.95 14.28 -1.08
CA LYS A 73 -15.20 13.53 -1.26
C LYS A 73 -15.61 12.74 -0.02
N LYS A 74 -14.81 12.78 1.06
CA LYS A 74 -15.07 12.04 2.30
C LYS A 74 -15.18 10.53 2.09
N MET A 75 -14.38 10.00 1.18
CA MET A 75 -14.29 8.57 0.94
C MET A 75 -13.49 7.89 2.06
N LEU A 76 -13.93 6.73 2.51
CA LEU A 76 -13.21 5.90 3.47
C LEU A 76 -13.05 4.49 2.94
N PHE A 77 -11.90 3.90 3.22
CA PHE A 77 -11.58 2.54 2.82
C PHE A 77 -11.20 1.72 4.06
N ASP A 78 -11.53 0.44 4.04
CA ASP A 78 -11.20 -0.48 5.14
C ASP A 78 -9.83 -1.12 4.97
N THR A 79 -9.37 -1.23 3.72
CA THR A 79 -8.04 -1.70 3.37
C THR A 79 -7.46 -0.83 2.27
N ILE A 80 -6.20 -0.44 2.41
CA ILE A 80 -5.47 0.26 1.36
C ILE A 80 -4.22 -0.55 1.03
N VAL A 81 -4.06 -0.91 -0.25
CA VAL A 81 -2.91 -1.66 -0.76
C VAL A 81 -1.96 -0.67 -1.44
N LEU A 82 -0.71 -0.69 -1.02
CA LEU A 82 0.35 0.19 -1.52
C LEU A 82 1.47 -0.65 -2.14
N ASP A 83 1.53 -0.65 -3.47
CA ASP A 83 2.61 -1.25 -4.24
C ASP A 83 3.22 -0.20 -5.18
N PRO A 84 3.89 0.83 -4.63
CA PRO A 84 4.35 1.94 -5.43
C PRO A 84 5.49 1.52 -6.37
N PRO A 85 5.56 2.13 -7.57
CA PRO A 85 6.66 1.88 -8.47
C PRO A 85 7.97 2.38 -7.88
N TYR A 86 9.07 1.77 -8.33
CA TYR A 86 10.40 2.06 -7.81
C TYR A 86 10.81 3.54 -7.93
N ASN A 87 10.49 4.17 -9.06
CA ASN A 87 10.80 5.57 -9.29
C ASN A 87 10.08 6.51 -8.30
N LEU A 88 8.85 6.18 -7.90
CA LEU A 88 8.13 6.96 -6.90
C LEU A 88 8.80 6.86 -5.52
N ARG A 89 9.31 5.69 -5.18
CA ARG A 89 10.03 5.47 -3.90
C ARG A 89 11.30 6.32 -3.83
N LYS A 90 11.97 6.55 -4.95
CA LYS A 90 13.21 7.31 -5.03
C LYS A 90 13.03 8.80 -5.29
N SER A 91 11.88 9.20 -5.85
CA SER A 91 11.68 10.61 -6.17
C SER A 91 11.49 11.43 -4.91
N ARG A 92 12.09 12.63 -4.93
CA ARG A 92 11.98 13.58 -3.83
C ARG A 92 11.62 14.95 -4.40
N GLU A 93 10.72 15.62 -3.75
CA GLU A 93 10.31 16.97 -4.10
C GLU A 93 10.70 17.92 -2.98
N LYS A 94 11.08 19.14 -3.36
CA LYS A 94 11.36 20.19 -2.38
C LYS A 94 10.04 20.76 -1.86
N TYR A 95 9.83 20.64 -0.56
CA TYR A 95 8.65 21.13 0.10
C TYR A 95 9.02 21.85 1.40
N GLY A 96 8.62 23.11 1.52
CA GLY A 96 8.93 23.91 2.72
C GLY A 96 10.43 24.00 3.04
N GLY A 97 11.29 24.04 2.01
CA GLY A 97 12.75 24.08 2.18
C GLY A 97 13.40 22.74 2.46
N ARG A 98 12.64 21.64 2.52
CA ARG A 98 13.13 20.29 2.75
C ARG A 98 12.77 19.40 1.57
N TYR A 99 13.61 18.40 1.30
CA TYR A 99 13.29 17.35 0.33
C TYR A 99 12.47 16.26 1.02
N ILE A 100 11.27 16.02 0.50
CA ILE A 100 10.38 14.96 0.98
C ILE A 100 10.19 13.97 -0.14
N GLY A 101 10.31 12.66 0.16
CA GLY A 101 10.02 11.61 -0.80
C GLY A 101 8.56 11.65 -1.23
N SER A 102 8.30 11.44 -2.52
CA SER A 102 6.93 11.47 -3.06
C SER A 102 6.03 10.44 -2.38
N PHE A 103 6.57 9.27 -2.08
CA PHE A 103 5.83 8.25 -1.34
C PHE A 103 5.54 8.68 0.11
N THR A 104 6.49 9.35 0.75
CA THR A 104 6.30 9.92 2.09
C THR A 104 5.14 10.91 2.13
N LYS A 105 5.03 11.77 1.11
CA LYS A 105 3.91 12.71 0.97
C LYS A 105 2.57 12.01 0.97
N ILE A 106 2.46 10.92 0.20
CA ILE A 106 1.24 10.12 0.15
C ILE A 106 0.93 9.50 1.51
N LYS A 107 1.91 8.87 2.14
CA LYS A 107 1.73 8.23 3.46
C LYS A 107 1.29 9.22 4.54
N ASN A 108 1.71 10.47 4.45
CA ASN A 108 1.34 11.49 5.43
C ASN A 108 -0.15 11.84 5.41
N ILE A 109 -0.80 11.74 4.27
CA ILE A 109 -2.24 12.07 4.14
C ILE A 109 -3.15 10.85 4.10
N LEU A 110 -2.60 9.67 3.88
CA LEU A 110 -3.33 8.43 3.71
C LEU A 110 -4.26 8.06 4.89
N PRO A 111 -3.89 8.32 6.16
CA PRO A 111 -4.77 8.02 7.29
C PRO A 111 -6.14 8.68 7.22
N LYS A 112 -6.26 9.80 6.51
CA LYS A 112 -7.52 10.55 6.39
C LYS A 112 -8.58 9.81 5.56
N ILE A 113 -8.19 8.84 4.75
CA ILE A 113 -9.12 8.05 3.94
C ILE A 113 -9.20 6.59 4.40
N LEU A 114 -8.63 6.26 5.54
CA LEU A 114 -8.68 4.94 6.14
C LEU A 114 -9.66 4.92 7.31
N SER A 115 -10.56 3.93 7.34
CA SER A 115 -11.48 3.75 8.45
C SER A 115 -10.73 3.44 9.75
N ASP A 116 -11.37 3.65 10.91
CA ASP A 116 -10.71 3.56 12.21
C ASP A 116 -10.06 2.21 12.49
N GLU A 117 -10.65 1.13 12.03
CA GLU A 117 -10.07 -0.21 12.13
C GLU A 117 -9.46 -0.68 10.81
N GLY A 118 -9.11 0.27 9.96
CA GLY A 118 -8.58 -0.02 8.65
C GLY A 118 -7.18 -0.60 8.66
N ILE A 119 -6.87 -1.29 7.56
CA ILE A 119 -5.61 -1.98 7.34
C ILE A 119 -4.88 -1.34 6.18
N ILE A 120 -3.57 -1.14 6.33
CA ILE A 120 -2.70 -0.77 5.22
C ILE A 120 -1.75 -1.93 4.96
N ILE A 121 -1.72 -2.37 3.70
CA ILE A 121 -0.79 -3.38 3.21
C ILE A 121 0.21 -2.69 2.30
N THR A 122 1.48 -2.74 2.67
CA THR A 122 2.57 -2.12 1.92
C THR A 122 3.51 -3.19 1.39
N LEU A 123 3.79 -3.14 0.09
CA LEU A 123 4.75 -4.04 -0.56
C LEU A 123 6.00 -3.26 -0.93
N GLY A 124 7.17 -3.83 -0.66
CA GLY A 124 8.42 -3.15 -0.95
C GLY A 124 9.64 -3.93 -0.53
N TYR A 125 10.72 -3.22 -0.29
CA TYR A 125 12.04 -3.77 0.00
C TYR A 125 12.54 -3.44 1.39
N ASP A 126 11.70 -2.82 2.22
CA ASP A 126 12.03 -2.46 3.58
C ASP A 126 10.83 -2.72 4.51
N SER A 127 11.04 -2.53 5.79
CA SER A 127 10.04 -2.77 6.83
C SER A 127 9.51 -1.49 7.46
N VAL A 128 9.66 -0.35 6.81
CA VAL A 128 9.22 0.95 7.37
C VAL A 128 7.70 1.06 7.42
N GLY A 129 7.03 0.82 6.30
CA GLY A 129 5.57 0.95 6.20
C GLY A 129 5.08 2.34 6.56
N MET A 130 3.97 2.41 7.25
CA MET A 130 3.37 3.65 7.75
C MET A 130 4.08 4.17 9.01
N ALA A 131 4.64 3.29 9.79
CA ALA A 131 5.41 3.56 11.00
C ALA A 131 4.59 4.10 12.20
N LYS A 132 5.20 4.00 13.36
CA LYS A 132 4.59 4.47 14.62
C LYS A 132 4.33 5.98 14.62
N CYS A 133 5.20 6.75 13.96
CA CYS A 133 5.05 8.20 13.90
C CYS A 133 3.75 8.65 13.22
N ARG A 134 3.15 7.80 12.39
CA ARG A 134 1.84 8.04 11.78
C ARG A 134 0.70 7.36 12.53
N GLY A 135 0.97 6.76 13.68
CA GLY A 135 -0.04 6.10 14.51
C GLY A 135 -0.37 4.68 14.09
N PHE A 136 0.58 3.95 13.50
CA PHE A 136 0.37 2.57 13.03
C PHE A 136 1.25 1.59 13.79
N LYS A 137 0.76 0.35 13.85
CA LYS A 137 1.55 -0.79 14.33
C LYS A 137 1.48 -1.92 13.32
N LYS A 138 2.58 -2.65 13.19
CA LYS A 138 2.66 -3.83 12.33
C LYS A 138 1.99 -5.00 13.04
N ILE A 139 1.10 -5.68 12.32
CA ILE A 139 0.43 -6.90 12.82
C ILE A 139 0.72 -8.12 11.97
N GLY A 140 1.31 -7.94 10.79
CA GLY A 140 1.72 -9.03 9.93
C GLY A 140 2.86 -8.65 9.03
N ILE A 141 3.73 -9.60 8.74
CA ILE A 141 4.81 -9.49 7.77
C ILE A 141 4.80 -10.75 6.91
N CYS A 142 4.87 -10.56 5.59
CA CYS A 142 5.12 -11.64 4.65
C CYS A 142 6.42 -11.36 3.91
N LEU A 143 7.40 -12.26 4.07
CA LEU A 143 8.64 -12.20 3.32
C LEU A 143 8.51 -13.11 2.11
N VAL A 144 8.67 -12.54 0.92
CA VAL A 144 8.59 -13.28 -0.34
C VAL A 144 9.99 -13.38 -0.94
N CYS A 145 10.54 -14.58 -0.94
CA CYS A 145 11.85 -14.87 -1.54
C CYS A 145 11.69 -15.19 -3.02
N HIS A 146 12.37 -14.41 -3.87
CA HIS A 146 12.29 -14.58 -5.34
C HIS A 146 13.41 -15.43 -5.92
N ASN A 147 14.42 -15.77 -5.10
CA ASN A 147 15.60 -16.53 -5.51
C ASN A 147 16.51 -15.78 -6.50
N GLY A 148 17.73 -16.30 -6.70
CA GLY A 148 18.70 -15.72 -7.62
C GLY A 148 19.13 -14.31 -7.25
N ASP A 149 19.34 -13.46 -8.26
CA ASP A 149 19.83 -12.10 -8.10
C ASP A 149 18.68 -11.09 -7.85
N HIS A 150 17.50 -11.56 -7.49
CA HIS A 150 16.34 -10.71 -7.24
C HIS A 150 16.21 -10.38 -5.75
N ASN A 151 15.87 -9.13 -5.45
CA ASN A 151 15.54 -8.70 -4.10
C ASN A 151 14.25 -9.37 -3.62
N ASP A 152 14.23 -9.74 -2.34
CA ASP A 152 13.01 -10.23 -1.70
C ASP A 152 11.98 -9.11 -1.59
N THR A 153 10.69 -9.48 -1.62
CA THR A 153 9.61 -8.53 -1.35
C THR A 153 9.18 -8.66 0.10
N ILE A 154 9.05 -7.52 0.77
CA ILE A 154 8.55 -7.45 2.13
C ILE A 154 7.14 -6.86 2.09
N CYS A 155 6.16 -7.65 2.52
CA CYS A 155 4.77 -7.21 2.62
C CYS A 155 4.45 -6.95 4.08
N LEU A 156 3.96 -5.75 4.37
CA LEU A 156 3.61 -5.34 5.73
C LEU A 156 2.10 -5.17 5.85
N LYS A 157 1.55 -5.66 6.95
CA LYS A 157 0.17 -5.42 7.34
C LYS A 157 0.16 -4.58 8.60
N GLU A 158 -0.41 -3.39 8.52
CA GLU A 158 -0.43 -2.43 9.61
C GLU A 158 -1.84 -1.96 9.90
N VAL A 159 -2.11 -1.63 11.17
CA VAL A 159 -3.38 -1.06 11.62
C VAL A 159 -3.10 0.22 12.38
N LYS A 160 -4.09 1.15 12.39
CA LYS A 160 -4.03 2.32 13.26
C LYS A 160 -3.97 1.87 14.72
N CYS A 161 -3.06 2.44 15.49
CA CYS A 161 -3.09 2.30 16.92
C CYS A 161 -4.36 2.99 17.44
N ARG A 162 -5.12 2.31 18.31
CA ARG A 162 -6.19 2.98 19.02
C ARG A 162 -5.58 4.07 19.88
N ASN A 163 -6.10 5.28 19.79
CA ASN A 163 -5.80 6.27 20.78
C ASN A 163 -6.30 5.71 22.11
N SER A 164 -5.36 5.41 23.02
CA SER A 164 -5.77 5.18 24.38
C SER A 164 -6.40 6.50 24.81
N SER A 165 -7.73 6.54 24.85
CA SER A 165 -8.41 7.64 25.49
C SER A 165 -7.97 7.62 26.94
N HIS A 166 -7.17 8.59 27.30
CA HIS A 166 -6.88 8.87 28.68
C HIS A 166 -8.05 9.66 29.23
N ASP A 167 -9.03 8.91 29.52
CA ASP A 167 -10.18 9.48 30.21
C ASP A 167 -9.95 9.43 31.70
#